data_7590f124103843233ee0dbb289de3d33
#
_entry.id   7590f124103843233ee0dbb289de3d33
#
_cell.length_a   1.000
_cell.length_b   1.000
_cell.length_c   1.000
_cell.angle_alpha   90.00
_cell.angle_beta   90.00
_cell.angle_gamma   90.00
#
_symmetry.space_group_name_H-M   'P 1'
#
loop_
_entity.id
_entity.type
_entity.pdbx_description
1 polymer ?
#
loop_
_entity_poly.entity_id
_entity_poly.type
_entity_poly.pdbx_seq_one_letter_code
_entity_poly.pdbx_strand_id
1 'polypeptide(L)'
;MITTRPIDTIISAGWREQRVHANGVWQHIWRTGGGGAPLVALPGFQEIGLTWARVAKRLENDFDIIMVDFRGQGRTERGTATYSQALLVQDIVALLGELDLSSTSLIGFSNGAGVAAELAATHPSLVARAVLEDPPWNAARTAGLADSPQYQEWHVRWLEWLERFQGADPVEQVAMIGSQIPQAGAPWPNEELIAFAESYAQLDIDFVRDPAPLWKVVNRPLDSLLGEIRCPTLLLESTRRMPGLPGVGGPSARPPIPSNVACIEFDTGHFIRREQFDRYMAVVERFLRAL
;
A
#
# COMPACT_ATOMS: atom_id res chain seq x y z
N MET A 1 -2.08 -13.53 -32.39
CA MET A 1 -0.96 -12.89 -31.67
C MET A 1 -1.42 -12.74 -30.23
N ILE A 2 -0.71 -13.31 -29.28
CA ILE A 2 -0.96 -13.06 -27.85
C ILE A 2 -0.40 -11.65 -27.60
N THR A 3 -1.28 -10.66 -27.47
CA THR A 3 -0.86 -9.32 -27.09
C THR A 3 -0.45 -9.37 -25.61
N THR A 4 0.83 -9.15 -25.34
CA THR A 4 1.37 -9.03 -23.98
C THR A 4 0.62 -7.91 -23.24
N ARG A 5 0.03 -8.19 -22.09
CA ARG A 5 -0.64 -7.13 -21.30
C ARG A 5 0.42 -6.18 -20.74
N PRO A 6 0.12 -4.88 -20.58
CA PRO A 6 1.08 -3.93 -19.99
C PRO A 6 1.67 -4.42 -18.66
N ILE A 7 0.86 -5.02 -17.78
CA ILE A 7 1.30 -5.52 -16.47
C ILE A 7 2.40 -6.58 -16.56
N ASP A 8 2.41 -7.40 -17.62
CA ASP A 8 3.41 -8.45 -17.81
C ASP A 8 4.81 -7.86 -18.05
N THR A 9 4.89 -6.60 -18.48
CA THR A 9 6.17 -5.91 -18.77
C THR A 9 6.91 -5.42 -17.51
N ILE A 10 6.21 -5.33 -16.39
CA ILE A 10 6.81 -4.85 -15.14
C ILE A 10 7.25 -5.99 -14.21
N ILE A 11 6.86 -7.23 -14.53
CA ILE A 11 7.22 -8.42 -13.76
C ILE A 11 8.60 -8.90 -14.19
N SER A 12 9.53 -9.04 -13.22
CA SER A 12 10.86 -9.58 -13.50
C SER A 12 10.83 -11.10 -13.74
N ALA A 13 11.73 -11.56 -14.60
CA ALA A 13 11.92 -12.99 -14.81
C ALA A 13 12.33 -13.67 -13.47
N GLY A 14 11.65 -14.73 -13.13
CA GLY A 14 11.89 -15.45 -11.87
C GLY A 14 10.94 -15.09 -10.72
N TRP A 15 10.22 -13.98 -10.81
CA TRP A 15 9.15 -13.70 -9.86
C TRP A 15 8.04 -14.75 -9.98
N ARG A 16 7.46 -15.11 -8.86
CA ARG A 16 6.42 -16.15 -8.78
C ARG A 16 5.12 -15.55 -8.29
N GLU A 17 4.06 -15.83 -9.03
CA GLU A 17 2.68 -15.62 -8.62
C GLU A 17 2.24 -16.80 -7.76
N GLN A 18 1.63 -16.54 -6.62
CA GLN A 18 1.18 -17.58 -5.70
C GLN A 18 -0.19 -17.23 -5.10
N ARG A 19 -0.95 -18.26 -4.76
CA ARG A 19 -2.16 -18.15 -3.94
C ARG A 19 -1.96 -18.99 -2.68
N VAL A 20 -2.17 -18.37 -1.53
CA VAL A 20 -2.00 -18.98 -0.20
C VAL A 20 -3.34 -18.94 0.51
N HIS A 21 -3.82 -20.06 0.98
CA HIS A 21 -5.05 -20.10 1.76
C HIS A 21 -4.73 -19.73 3.21
N ALA A 22 -5.11 -18.54 3.63
CA ALA A 22 -4.84 -18.03 4.97
C ALA A 22 -6.01 -17.18 5.48
N ASN A 23 -6.34 -17.29 6.75
CA ASN A 23 -7.46 -16.58 7.40
C ASN A 23 -8.80 -16.69 6.64
N GLY A 24 -9.10 -17.90 6.11
CA GLY A 24 -10.37 -18.23 5.46
C GLY A 24 -10.58 -17.66 4.05
N VAL A 25 -9.52 -17.14 3.41
CA VAL A 25 -9.54 -16.68 2.01
C VAL A 25 -8.29 -17.11 1.28
N TRP A 26 -8.38 -17.21 -0.05
CA TRP A 26 -7.21 -17.34 -0.89
C TRP A 26 -6.58 -15.98 -1.10
N GLN A 27 -5.41 -15.75 -0.45
CA GLN A 27 -4.61 -14.56 -0.60
C GLN A 27 -3.68 -14.71 -1.81
N HIS A 28 -3.63 -13.67 -2.62
CA HIS A 28 -2.75 -13.59 -3.78
C HIS A 28 -1.49 -12.80 -3.42
N ILE A 29 -0.33 -13.31 -3.84
CA ILE A 29 0.97 -12.66 -3.66
C ILE A 29 1.84 -12.80 -4.91
N TRP A 30 2.72 -11.84 -5.10
CA TRP A 30 3.91 -11.97 -5.93
C TRP A 30 5.13 -12.12 -5.02
N ARG A 31 6.05 -13.01 -5.38
CA ARG A 31 7.28 -13.25 -4.61
C ARG A 31 8.50 -13.23 -5.51
N THR A 32 9.54 -12.48 -5.15
CA THR A 32 10.78 -12.40 -5.92
C THR A 32 11.60 -13.68 -5.83
N GLY A 33 11.52 -14.41 -4.70
CA GLY A 33 12.16 -15.71 -4.54
C GLY A 33 13.67 -15.66 -4.35
N GLY A 34 14.20 -14.51 -3.94
CA GLY A 34 15.61 -14.37 -3.58
C GLY A 34 15.99 -15.16 -2.32
N GLY A 35 17.29 -15.38 -2.09
CA GLY A 35 17.80 -16.03 -0.88
C GLY A 35 17.98 -15.09 0.31
N GLY A 36 17.51 -13.84 0.22
CA GLY A 36 17.65 -12.82 1.25
C GLY A 36 16.60 -12.89 2.35
N ALA A 37 16.72 -11.99 3.34
CA ALA A 37 15.74 -11.87 4.40
C ALA A 37 14.34 -11.49 3.85
N PRO A 38 13.24 -12.01 4.43
CA PRO A 38 11.91 -11.71 3.95
C PRO A 38 11.53 -10.24 4.17
N LEU A 39 10.96 -9.63 3.11
CA LEU A 39 10.40 -8.28 3.12
C LEU A 39 8.96 -8.33 2.60
N VAL A 40 7.98 -8.09 3.46
CA VAL A 40 6.58 -8.06 3.06
C VAL A 40 6.16 -6.64 2.68
N ALA A 41 5.69 -6.46 1.45
CA ALA A 41 5.29 -5.20 0.87
C ALA A 41 3.76 -5.08 0.85
N LEU A 42 3.24 -4.11 1.60
CA LEU A 42 1.82 -3.90 1.85
C LEU A 42 1.33 -2.66 1.09
N PRO A 43 0.40 -2.84 0.14
CA PRO A 43 -0.06 -1.77 -0.74
C PRO A 43 -0.97 -0.76 -0.03
N GLY A 44 -1.19 0.38 -0.66
CA GLY A 44 -2.20 1.34 -0.28
C GLY A 44 -3.62 0.81 -0.50
N PHE A 45 -4.61 1.58 -0.04
CA PHE A 45 -6.00 1.27 -0.36
C PHE A 45 -6.21 1.37 -1.87
N GLN A 46 -6.96 0.42 -2.44
CA GLN A 46 -7.21 0.27 -3.88
C GLN A 46 -5.95 -0.06 -4.72
N GLU A 47 -4.85 -0.43 -4.10
CA GLU A 47 -3.64 -0.85 -4.81
C GLU A 47 -3.45 -2.37 -4.72
N ILE A 48 -2.74 -2.93 -5.70
CA ILE A 48 -2.28 -4.33 -5.72
C ILE A 48 -0.82 -4.43 -5.28
N GLY A 49 -0.36 -5.62 -4.94
CA GLY A 49 1.03 -5.88 -4.55
C GLY A 49 2.05 -5.42 -5.59
N LEU A 50 1.75 -5.54 -6.89
CA LEU A 50 2.65 -5.10 -7.97
C LEU A 50 2.88 -3.59 -8.03
N THR A 51 2.18 -2.75 -7.27
CA THR A 51 2.57 -1.33 -7.11
C THR A 51 3.91 -1.16 -6.39
N TRP A 52 4.44 -2.24 -5.82
CA TRP A 52 5.78 -2.32 -5.26
C TRP A 52 6.84 -2.83 -6.24
N ALA A 53 6.48 -3.16 -7.49
CA ALA A 53 7.39 -3.79 -8.46
C ALA A 53 8.70 -3.01 -8.65
N ARG A 54 8.63 -1.69 -8.76
CA ARG A 54 9.81 -0.83 -8.94
C ARG A 54 10.74 -0.87 -7.72
N VAL A 55 10.20 -0.89 -6.51
CA VAL A 55 10.97 -1.05 -5.26
C VAL A 55 11.53 -2.47 -5.18
N ALA A 56 10.73 -3.48 -5.53
CA ALA A 56 11.15 -4.87 -5.52
C ALA A 56 12.36 -5.11 -6.44
N LYS A 57 12.37 -4.58 -7.66
CA LYS A 57 13.51 -4.66 -8.60
C LYS A 57 14.81 -4.07 -8.02
N ARG A 58 14.70 -3.08 -7.15
CA ARG A 58 15.86 -2.48 -6.49
C ARG A 58 16.39 -3.30 -5.32
N LEU A 59 15.52 -4.08 -4.68
CA LEU A 59 15.82 -4.79 -3.43
C LEU A 59 15.92 -6.31 -3.59
N GLU A 60 15.51 -6.90 -4.72
CA GLU A 60 15.38 -8.34 -4.93
C GLU A 60 16.69 -9.14 -4.82
N ASN A 61 17.85 -8.47 -4.97
CA ASN A 61 19.15 -9.11 -4.77
C ASN A 61 19.49 -9.32 -3.28
N ASP A 62 18.90 -8.53 -2.39
CA ASP A 62 19.19 -8.54 -0.95
C ASP A 62 18.05 -9.13 -0.12
N PHE A 63 16.83 -9.11 -0.65
CA PHE A 63 15.61 -9.51 0.05
C PHE A 63 14.75 -10.46 -0.79
N ASP A 64 14.08 -11.38 -0.11
CA ASP A 64 12.95 -12.11 -0.68
C ASP A 64 11.67 -11.31 -0.44
N ILE A 65 11.18 -10.66 -1.49
CA ILE A 65 10.09 -9.69 -1.37
C ILE A 65 8.75 -10.35 -1.67
N ILE A 66 7.83 -10.23 -0.73
CA ILE A 66 6.45 -10.72 -0.83
C ILE A 66 5.52 -9.52 -1.00
N MET A 67 5.03 -9.29 -2.21
CA MET A 67 4.11 -8.22 -2.57
C MET A 67 2.68 -8.75 -2.47
N VAL A 68 1.90 -8.25 -1.52
CA VAL A 68 0.59 -8.80 -1.15
C VAL A 68 -0.54 -8.02 -1.81
N ASP A 69 -1.55 -8.72 -2.31
CA ASP A 69 -2.86 -8.12 -2.58
C ASP A 69 -3.71 -8.25 -1.31
N PHE A 70 -4.22 -7.14 -0.79
CA PHE A 70 -5.12 -7.19 0.35
C PHE A 70 -6.47 -7.83 -0.01
N ARG A 71 -7.15 -8.37 1.00
CA ARG A 71 -8.51 -8.88 0.89
C ARG A 71 -9.42 -7.92 0.12
N GLY A 72 -10.14 -8.40 -0.89
CA GLY A 72 -11.03 -7.60 -1.74
C GLY A 72 -10.33 -6.66 -2.71
N GLN A 73 -9.00 -6.75 -2.83
CA GLN A 73 -8.20 -5.99 -3.79
C GLN A 73 -7.37 -6.95 -4.64
N GLY A 74 -7.10 -6.56 -5.88
CA GLY A 74 -6.35 -7.41 -6.79
C GLY A 74 -7.01 -8.78 -6.98
N ARG A 75 -6.23 -9.84 -6.80
CA ARG A 75 -6.66 -11.23 -6.97
C ARG A 75 -6.92 -11.97 -5.66
N THR A 76 -6.81 -11.28 -4.52
CA THR A 76 -7.18 -11.85 -3.22
C THR A 76 -8.70 -11.86 -3.05
N GLU A 77 -9.22 -12.98 -2.56
CA GLU A 77 -10.65 -13.12 -2.31
C GLU A 77 -11.14 -12.09 -1.29
N ARG A 78 -12.37 -11.61 -1.49
CA ARG A 78 -13.01 -10.68 -0.58
C ARG A 78 -13.42 -11.33 0.74
N GLY A 79 -13.93 -12.56 0.66
CA GLY A 79 -14.56 -13.22 1.81
C GLY A 79 -15.87 -12.54 2.23
N THR A 80 -16.39 -12.94 3.40
CA THR A 80 -17.68 -12.45 3.94
C THR A 80 -17.53 -11.53 5.14
N ALA A 81 -16.31 -11.38 5.68
CA ALA A 81 -16.07 -10.57 6.86
C ALA A 81 -16.16 -9.07 6.55
N THR A 82 -16.61 -8.28 7.53
CA THR A 82 -16.57 -6.82 7.44
C THR A 82 -15.13 -6.35 7.36
N TYR A 83 -14.82 -5.53 6.37
CA TYR A 83 -13.49 -5.02 6.13
C TYR A 83 -13.03 -4.10 7.27
N SER A 84 -11.84 -4.34 7.81
CA SER A 84 -11.22 -3.50 8.84
C SER A 84 -9.70 -3.66 8.83
N GLN A 85 -8.97 -2.69 9.38
CA GLN A 85 -7.52 -2.78 9.53
C GLN A 85 -7.11 -4.00 10.37
N ALA A 86 -7.82 -4.26 11.46
CA ALA A 86 -7.57 -5.44 12.30
C ALA A 86 -7.74 -6.76 11.53
N LEU A 87 -8.72 -6.84 10.62
CA LEU A 87 -8.88 -8.02 9.76
C LEU A 87 -7.70 -8.18 8.79
N LEU A 88 -7.21 -7.08 8.19
CA LEU A 88 -6.02 -7.12 7.34
C LEU A 88 -4.76 -7.54 8.10
N VAL A 89 -4.61 -7.09 9.35
CA VAL A 89 -3.52 -7.55 10.22
C VAL A 89 -3.61 -9.07 10.43
N GLN A 90 -4.80 -9.59 10.74
CA GLN A 90 -5.01 -11.04 10.89
C GLN A 90 -4.71 -11.81 9.60
N ASP A 91 -5.05 -11.25 8.43
CA ASP A 91 -4.73 -11.83 7.14
C ASP A 91 -3.22 -11.96 6.94
N ILE A 92 -2.46 -10.90 7.27
CA ILE A 92 -1.01 -10.93 7.15
C ILE A 92 -0.37 -11.87 8.17
N VAL A 93 -0.84 -11.88 9.42
CA VAL A 93 -0.35 -12.84 10.44
C VAL A 93 -0.53 -14.29 9.98
N ALA A 94 -1.72 -14.61 9.45
CA ALA A 94 -2.00 -15.95 8.95
C ALA A 94 -1.13 -16.28 7.70
N LEU A 95 -0.97 -15.30 6.78
CA LEU A 95 -0.10 -15.46 5.61
C LEU A 95 1.35 -15.75 6.01
N LEU A 96 1.89 -15.01 6.98
CA LEU A 96 3.24 -15.24 7.49
C LEU A 96 3.40 -16.64 8.08
N GLY A 97 2.38 -17.12 8.80
CA GLY A 97 2.34 -18.49 9.33
C GLY A 97 2.37 -19.56 8.24
N GLU A 98 1.54 -19.41 7.20
CA GLU A 98 1.50 -20.36 6.07
C GLU A 98 2.79 -20.35 5.21
N LEU A 99 3.54 -19.27 5.25
CA LEU A 99 4.82 -19.12 4.57
C LEU A 99 6.03 -19.49 5.45
N ASP A 100 5.81 -19.96 6.69
CA ASP A 100 6.85 -20.25 7.69
C ASP A 100 7.78 -19.07 7.98
N LEU A 101 7.24 -17.85 8.02
CA LEU A 101 7.99 -16.62 8.25
C LEU A 101 7.83 -16.13 9.70
N SER A 102 8.89 -16.22 10.50
CA SER A 102 8.87 -15.91 11.93
C SER A 102 9.43 -14.54 12.32
N SER A 103 10.14 -13.87 11.40
CA SER A 103 10.70 -12.53 11.62
C SER A 103 10.88 -11.85 10.28
N THR A 104 10.01 -10.90 9.95
CA THR A 104 9.97 -10.26 8.65
C THR A 104 10.20 -8.76 8.75
N SER A 105 10.82 -8.18 7.74
CA SER A 105 10.75 -6.74 7.52
C SER A 105 9.45 -6.41 6.82
N LEU A 106 8.83 -5.28 7.20
CA LEU A 106 7.62 -4.78 6.56
C LEU A 106 7.91 -3.47 5.84
N ILE A 107 7.32 -3.29 4.68
CA ILE A 107 7.25 -1.99 4.00
C ILE A 107 5.80 -1.76 3.59
N GLY A 108 5.22 -0.65 4.00
CA GLY A 108 3.82 -0.35 3.74
C GLY A 108 3.61 1.09 3.28
N PHE A 109 2.62 1.29 2.42
CA PHE A 109 2.20 2.60 1.94
C PHE A 109 0.77 2.90 2.39
N SER A 110 0.51 4.12 2.88
CA SER A 110 -0.83 4.59 3.23
C SER A 110 -1.56 3.59 4.14
N ASN A 111 -2.65 2.98 3.69
CA ASN A 111 -3.36 1.92 4.41
C ASN A 111 -2.44 0.75 4.78
N GLY A 112 -1.58 0.32 3.86
CA GLY A 112 -0.58 -0.72 4.12
C GLY A 112 0.43 -0.32 5.20
N ALA A 113 0.78 0.96 5.30
CA ALA A 113 1.61 1.46 6.39
C ALA A 113 0.88 1.44 7.73
N GLY A 114 -0.44 1.71 7.74
CA GLY A 114 -1.28 1.53 8.92
C GLY A 114 -1.34 0.07 9.38
N VAL A 115 -1.52 -0.87 8.45
CA VAL A 115 -1.50 -2.32 8.73
C VAL A 115 -0.13 -2.75 9.26
N ALA A 116 0.98 -2.28 8.64
CA ALA A 116 2.34 -2.58 9.09
C ALA A 116 2.59 -2.06 10.52
N ALA A 117 2.14 -0.85 10.83
CA ALA A 117 2.26 -0.25 12.15
C ALA A 117 1.48 -1.05 13.21
N GLU A 118 0.23 -1.43 12.93
CA GLU A 118 -0.59 -2.22 13.86
C GLU A 118 -0.03 -3.63 14.04
N LEU A 119 0.46 -4.27 12.97
CA LEU A 119 1.13 -5.57 13.05
C LEU A 119 2.40 -5.48 13.92
N ALA A 120 3.23 -4.46 13.72
CA ALA A 120 4.45 -4.24 14.51
C ALA A 120 4.15 -3.96 16.00
N ALA A 121 3.03 -3.30 16.30
CA ALA A 121 2.60 -3.01 17.67
C ALA A 121 2.01 -4.24 18.36
N THR A 122 1.17 -5.03 17.65
CA THR A 122 0.40 -6.13 18.25
C THR A 122 1.12 -7.48 18.17
N HIS A 123 2.02 -7.69 17.22
CA HIS A 123 2.76 -8.93 16.98
C HIS A 123 4.27 -8.66 16.86
N PRO A 124 4.91 -8.07 17.88
CA PRO A 124 6.31 -7.62 17.79
C PRO A 124 7.32 -8.73 17.49
N SER A 125 7.01 -9.99 17.81
CA SER A 125 7.87 -11.14 17.49
C SER A 125 7.91 -11.48 15.99
N LEU A 126 6.91 -11.07 15.22
CA LEU A 126 6.84 -11.33 13.79
C LEU A 126 7.54 -10.24 12.96
N VAL A 127 7.82 -9.06 13.54
CA VAL A 127 8.30 -7.90 12.80
C VAL A 127 9.72 -7.51 13.22
N ALA A 128 10.68 -7.71 12.34
CA ALA A 128 12.07 -7.32 12.56
C ALA A 128 12.27 -5.80 12.39
N ARG A 129 11.62 -5.20 11.40
CA ARG A 129 11.69 -3.77 11.05
C ARG A 129 10.43 -3.34 10.31
N ALA A 130 10.12 -2.06 10.36
CA ALA A 130 9.01 -1.49 9.59
C ALA A 130 9.41 -0.21 8.85
N VAL A 131 9.02 -0.11 7.58
CA VAL A 131 9.06 1.12 6.79
C VAL A 131 7.62 1.55 6.54
N LEU A 132 7.26 2.73 7.00
CA LEU A 132 5.90 3.27 6.97
C LEU A 132 5.89 4.51 6.05
N GLU A 133 5.38 4.36 4.82
CA GLU A 133 5.26 5.44 3.85
C GLU A 133 3.89 6.11 3.99
N ASP A 134 3.89 7.35 4.45
CA ASP A 134 2.75 8.26 4.59
C ASP A 134 1.49 7.59 5.17
N PRO A 135 1.60 6.97 6.37
CA PRO A 135 0.49 6.25 7.01
C PRO A 135 -0.65 7.20 7.40
N PRO A 136 -1.88 6.67 7.59
CA PRO A 136 -2.98 7.45 8.13
C PRO A 136 -2.72 7.79 9.61
N TRP A 137 -2.43 9.05 9.91
CA TRP A 137 -2.09 9.53 11.25
C TRP A 137 -3.28 9.56 12.20
N ASN A 138 -4.44 9.98 11.70
CA ASN A 138 -5.57 10.29 12.58
C ASN A 138 -6.90 9.99 11.88
N ALA A 139 -7.62 9.01 12.38
CA ALA A 139 -8.96 8.68 11.89
C ALA A 139 -9.96 9.83 12.09
N ALA A 140 -9.77 10.69 13.12
CA ALA A 140 -10.66 11.84 13.35
C ALA A 140 -10.58 12.88 12.22
N ARG A 141 -9.47 12.97 11.49
CA ARG A 141 -9.36 13.88 10.33
C ARG A 141 -10.21 13.45 9.15
N THR A 142 -10.54 12.17 9.06
CA THR A 142 -11.38 11.59 8.02
C THR A 142 -12.79 11.26 8.53
N ALA A 143 -13.00 11.35 9.86
CA ALA A 143 -14.32 11.16 10.44
C ALA A 143 -15.31 12.20 9.90
N GLY A 144 -16.44 11.72 9.40
CA GLY A 144 -17.46 12.57 8.79
C GLY A 144 -17.18 13.00 7.34
N LEU A 145 -16.01 12.68 6.77
CA LEU A 145 -15.73 13.02 5.38
C LEU A 145 -16.67 12.27 4.43
N ALA A 146 -16.91 10.98 4.70
CA ALA A 146 -17.84 10.16 3.91
C ALA A 146 -19.27 10.70 3.92
N ASP A 147 -19.67 11.42 4.97
CA ASP A 147 -20.99 12.00 5.12
C ASP A 147 -21.09 13.42 4.49
N SER A 148 -19.96 13.99 4.04
CA SER A 148 -19.98 15.30 3.42
C SER A 148 -20.58 15.24 2.01
N PRO A 149 -21.46 16.20 1.64
CA PRO A 149 -22.07 16.23 0.30
C PRO A 149 -21.02 16.26 -0.83
N GLN A 150 -19.92 16.99 -0.61
CA GLN A 150 -18.83 17.11 -1.58
C GLN A 150 -18.14 15.77 -1.83
N TYR A 151 -17.91 14.98 -0.76
CA TYR A 151 -17.32 13.66 -0.91
C TYR A 151 -18.27 12.68 -1.59
N GLN A 152 -19.55 12.70 -1.24
CA GLN A 152 -20.56 11.85 -1.87
C GLN A 152 -20.70 12.14 -3.37
N GLU A 153 -20.74 13.42 -3.77
CA GLU A 153 -20.76 13.81 -5.17
C GLU A 153 -19.48 13.38 -5.92
N TRP A 154 -18.31 13.57 -5.29
CA TRP A 154 -17.05 13.08 -5.85
C TRP A 154 -17.06 11.56 -6.00
N HIS A 155 -17.53 10.83 -5.00
CA HIS A 155 -17.58 9.38 -5.00
C HIS A 155 -18.47 8.81 -6.10
N VAL A 156 -19.64 9.41 -6.34
CA VAL A 156 -20.52 9.02 -7.46
C VAL A 156 -19.80 9.20 -8.81
N ARG A 157 -19.20 10.36 -9.04
CA ARG A 157 -18.43 10.62 -10.27
C ARG A 157 -17.24 9.69 -10.44
N TRP A 158 -16.58 9.36 -9.32
CA TRP A 158 -15.47 8.42 -9.33
C TRP A 158 -15.93 6.99 -9.69
N LEU A 159 -17.07 6.52 -9.19
CA LEU A 159 -17.63 5.23 -9.55
C LEU A 159 -18.00 5.17 -11.05
N GLU A 160 -18.64 6.20 -11.59
CA GLU A 160 -18.95 6.30 -13.02
C GLU A 160 -17.68 6.29 -13.90
N TRP A 161 -16.63 6.94 -13.41
CA TRP A 161 -15.31 6.89 -14.06
C TRP A 161 -14.71 5.49 -13.97
N LEU A 162 -14.76 4.82 -12.82
CA LEU A 162 -14.24 3.48 -12.62
C LEU A 162 -14.92 2.45 -13.51
N GLU A 163 -16.25 2.51 -13.66
CA GLU A 163 -16.99 1.64 -14.58
C GLU A 163 -16.51 1.80 -16.04
N ARG A 164 -16.34 3.05 -16.50
CA ARG A 164 -15.79 3.32 -17.83
C ARG A 164 -14.33 2.83 -17.97
N PHE A 165 -13.53 3.06 -16.93
CA PHE A 165 -12.15 2.64 -16.89
C PHE A 165 -12.01 1.11 -17.01
N GLN A 166 -12.81 0.36 -16.25
CA GLN A 166 -12.79 -1.11 -16.30
C GLN A 166 -13.28 -1.67 -17.65
N GLY A 167 -14.10 -0.93 -18.38
CA GLY A 167 -14.52 -1.29 -19.74
C GLY A 167 -13.53 -0.96 -20.84
N ALA A 168 -12.48 -0.19 -20.56
CA ALA A 168 -11.45 0.19 -21.52
C ALA A 168 -10.40 -0.91 -21.72
N ASP A 169 -9.67 -0.88 -22.85
CA ASP A 169 -8.54 -1.78 -23.03
C ASP A 169 -7.35 -1.41 -22.13
N PRO A 170 -6.43 -2.37 -21.82
CA PRO A 170 -5.35 -2.14 -20.88
C PRO A 170 -4.40 -0.99 -21.25
N VAL A 171 -4.20 -0.69 -22.52
CA VAL A 171 -3.34 0.42 -22.96
C VAL A 171 -4.05 1.75 -22.72
N GLU A 172 -5.34 1.82 -23.03
CA GLU A 172 -6.19 2.97 -22.75
C GLU A 172 -6.28 3.23 -21.22
N GLN A 173 -6.41 2.18 -20.42
CA GLN A 173 -6.41 2.28 -18.95
C GLN A 173 -5.14 2.97 -18.42
N VAL A 174 -3.96 2.61 -18.92
CA VAL A 174 -2.71 3.29 -18.53
C VAL A 174 -2.71 4.76 -18.93
N ALA A 175 -3.21 5.10 -20.13
CA ALA A 175 -3.32 6.49 -20.57
C ALA A 175 -4.32 7.29 -19.72
N MET A 176 -5.45 6.70 -19.36
CA MET A 176 -6.45 7.31 -18.48
C MET A 176 -5.86 7.64 -17.11
N ILE A 177 -5.09 6.74 -16.49
CA ILE A 177 -4.38 7.01 -15.24
C ILE A 177 -3.39 8.17 -15.42
N GLY A 178 -2.55 8.13 -16.45
CA GLY A 178 -1.57 9.17 -16.73
C GLY A 178 -2.18 10.57 -16.87
N SER A 179 -3.40 10.66 -17.40
CA SER A 179 -4.11 11.94 -17.54
C SER A 179 -4.69 12.49 -16.22
N GLN A 180 -4.88 11.63 -15.21
CA GLN A 180 -5.49 12.02 -13.94
C GLN A 180 -4.48 12.32 -12.84
N ILE A 181 -3.24 11.83 -12.97
CA ILE A 181 -2.22 12.11 -11.97
C ILE A 181 -1.95 13.62 -11.95
N PRO A 182 -2.13 14.28 -10.79
CA PRO A 182 -1.88 15.70 -10.68
C PRO A 182 -0.46 16.02 -11.14
N GLN A 183 -0.31 16.96 -12.07
CA GLN A 183 0.99 17.42 -12.58
C GLN A 183 1.80 18.23 -11.53
N ALA A 184 1.50 18.07 -10.25
CA ALA A 184 2.14 18.78 -9.14
C ALA A 184 3.52 18.20 -8.76
N GLY A 185 4.07 17.28 -9.55
CA GLY A 185 5.39 16.67 -9.38
C GLY A 185 5.95 16.17 -10.70
N ALA A 186 7.07 15.44 -10.68
CA ALA A 186 7.57 14.76 -11.86
C ALA A 186 6.53 13.74 -12.35
N PRO A 187 6.38 13.56 -13.68
CA PRO A 187 5.48 12.54 -14.21
C PRO A 187 5.90 11.16 -13.70
N TRP A 188 4.92 10.34 -13.34
CA TRP A 188 5.22 8.98 -12.91
C TRP A 188 5.81 8.17 -14.08
N PRO A 189 6.81 7.32 -13.81
CA PRO A 189 7.30 6.39 -14.80
C PRO A 189 6.19 5.45 -15.30
N ASN A 190 6.30 5.00 -16.55
CA ASN A 190 5.30 4.12 -17.15
C ASN A 190 5.04 2.84 -16.34
N GLU A 191 6.05 2.30 -15.68
CA GLU A 191 5.94 1.15 -14.78
C GLU A 191 4.98 1.39 -13.61
N GLU A 192 5.02 2.58 -12.99
CA GLU A 192 4.11 2.96 -11.90
C GLU A 192 2.68 3.18 -12.43
N LEU A 193 2.54 3.78 -13.63
CA LEU A 193 1.24 3.96 -14.28
C LEU A 193 0.58 2.62 -14.59
N ILE A 194 1.35 1.66 -15.09
CA ILE A 194 0.89 0.31 -15.41
C ILE A 194 0.39 -0.40 -14.14
N ALA A 195 1.20 -0.42 -13.08
CA ALA A 195 0.82 -1.08 -11.83
C ALA A 195 -0.44 -0.45 -11.20
N PHE A 196 -0.54 0.87 -11.27
CA PHE A 196 -1.68 1.60 -10.73
C PHE A 196 -2.93 1.41 -11.57
N ALA A 197 -2.81 1.37 -12.90
CA ALA A 197 -3.91 1.05 -13.81
C ALA A 197 -4.45 -0.37 -13.55
N GLU A 198 -3.57 -1.37 -13.44
CA GLU A 198 -3.97 -2.74 -13.12
C GLU A 198 -4.69 -2.83 -11.77
N SER A 199 -4.30 -2.01 -10.77
CA SER A 199 -4.99 -1.94 -9.49
C SER A 199 -6.47 -1.57 -9.64
N TYR A 200 -6.76 -0.54 -10.44
CA TYR A 200 -8.14 -0.11 -10.70
C TYR A 200 -8.89 -1.07 -11.63
N ALA A 201 -8.19 -1.73 -12.56
CA ALA A 201 -8.79 -2.74 -13.43
C ALA A 201 -9.28 -3.99 -12.65
N GLN A 202 -8.58 -4.33 -11.56
CA GLN A 202 -8.89 -5.46 -10.69
C GLN A 202 -9.70 -5.08 -9.45
N LEU A 203 -10.04 -3.81 -9.26
CA LEU A 203 -10.79 -3.37 -8.10
C LEU A 203 -12.24 -3.88 -8.16
N ASP A 204 -12.68 -4.55 -7.10
CA ASP A 204 -14.07 -4.94 -6.94
C ASP A 204 -14.95 -3.69 -6.76
N ILE A 205 -15.72 -3.35 -7.77
CA ILE A 205 -16.55 -2.15 -7.75
C ILE A 205 -17.63 -2.22 -6.65
N ASP A 206 -18.14 -3.41 -6.35
CA ASP A 206 -19.13 -3.58 -5.28
C ASP A 206 -18.51 -3.38 -3.90
N PHE A 207 -17.21 -3.68 -3.77
CA PHE A 207 -16.43 -3.40 -2.56
C PHE A 207 -16.31 -1.89 -2.28
N VAL A 208 -16.19 -1.08 -3.31
CA VAL A 208 -16.00 0.37 -3.19
C VAL A 208 -17.28 1.19 -3.43
N ARG A 209 -18.40 0.55 -3.74
CA ARG A 209 -19.69 1.21 -3.95
C ARG A 209 -20.21 1.91 -2.69
N ASP A 210 -19.98 1.34 -1.51
CA ASP A 210 -20.23 2.03 -0.24
C ASP A 210 -19.06 2.99 0.06
N PRO A 211 -19.29 4.30 0.18
CA PRO A 211 -18.22 5.27 0.49
C PRO A 211 -17.66 5.11 1.89
N ALA A 212 -18.38 4.45 2.80
CA ALA A 212 -17.98 4.31 4.19
C ALA A 212 -16.74 3.40 4.44
N PRO A 213 -16.47 2.32 3.68
CA PRO A 213 -15.31 1.45 3.93
C PRO A 213 -13.97 2.16 3.87
N LEU A 214 -13.81 3.14 2.97
CA LEU A 214 -12.56 3.91 2.81
C LEU A 214 -12.07 4.53 4.12
N TRP A 215 -12.99 4.92 5.01
CA TRP A 215 -12.71 5.69 6.22
C TRP A 215 -12.95 4.89 7.50
N LYS A 216 -13.75 3.83 7.43
CA LYS A 216 -13.99 2.90 8.54
C LYS A 216 -12.87 1.88 8.71
N VAL A 217 -11.96 1.78 7.75
CA VAL A 217 -10.89 0.77 7.75
C VAL A 217 -9.85 1.01 8.83
N VAL A 218 -9.55 2.27 9.15
CA VAL A 218 -8.52 2.61 10.15
C VAL A 218 -9.12 2.55 11.56
N ASN A 219 -8.99 1.42 12.23
CA ASN A 219 -9.46 1.24 13.61
C ASN A 219 -8.52 1.85 14.63
N ARG A 220 -7.22 1.84 14.35
CA ARG A 220 -6.16 2.38 15.21
C ARG A 220 -5.25 3.30 14.42
N PRO A 221 -5.36 4.61 14.61
CA PRO A 221 -4.50 5.58 13.93
C PRO A 221 -3.05 5.48 14.42
N LEU A 222 -2.10 5.91 13.59
CA LEU A 222 -0.67 5.78 13.88
C LEU A 222 -0.26 6.46 15.20
N ASP A 223 -0.86 7.60 15.54
CA ASP A 223 -0.59 8.31 16.80
C ASP A 223 -0.82 7.45 18.04
N SER A 224 -1.79 6.52 17.99
CA SER A 224 -2.05 5.57 19.06
C SER A 224 -1.12 4.34 19.05
N LEU A 225 -0.50 4.04 17.92
CA LEU A 225 0.32 2.84 17.72
C LEU A 225 1.80 3.07 17.97
N LEU A 226 2.32 4.27 17.67
CA LEU A 226 3.76 4.56 17.71
C LEU A 226 4.45 4.16 19.01
N GLY A 227 3.82 4.43 20.15
CA GLY A 227 4.34 4.07 21.47
C GLY A 227 4.38 2.57 21.77
N GLU A 228 3.66 1.76 21.00
CA GLU A 228 3.57 0.31 21.17
C GLU A 228 4.55 -0.45 20.27
N ILE A 229 5.01 0.15 19.16
CA ILE A 229 5.98 -0.45 18.23
C ILE A 229 7.33 -0.61 18.92
N ARG A 230 7.89 -1.82 18.86
CA ARG A 230 9.16 -2.15 19.50
C ARG A 230 10.33 -2.30 18.53
N CYS A 231 10.07 -2.67 17.29
CA CYS A 231 11.13 -2.83 16.28
C CYS A 231 11.64 -1.47 15.78
N PRO A 232 12.86 -1.42 15.23
CA PRO A 232 13.31 -0.26 14.46
C PRO A 232 12.31 0.09 13.37
N THR A 233 11.93 1.36 13.30
CA THR A 233 10.90 1.83 12.37
C THR A 233 11.37 3.08 11.62
N LEU A 234 11.17 3.10 10.31
CA LEU A 234 11.39 4.25 9.45
C LEU A 234 10.04 4.81 9.03
N LEU A 235 9.74 6.03 9.47
CA LEU A 235 8.54 6.76 9.11
C LEU A 235 8.88 7.80 8.03
N LEU A 236 8.22 7.71 6.90
CA LEU A 236 8.35 8.63 5.78
C LEU A 236 7.07 9.43 5.65
N GLU A 237 7.17 10.75 5.66
CA GLU A 237 6.02 11.66 5.66
C GLU A 237 6.08 12.62 4.48
N SER A 238 4.94 12.82 3.84
CA SER A 238 4.76 13.88 2.85
C SER A 238 4.50 15.22 3.51
N THR A 239 5.03 16.32 2.96
CA THR A 239 4.78 17.68 3.47
C THR A 239 3.64 18.40 2.73
N ARG A 240 3.22 17.88 1.57
CA ARG A 240 2.13 18.46 0.77
C ARG A 240 0.85 17.62 0.89
N ARG A 241 -0.27 18.29 1.08
CA ARG A 241 -1.59 17.65 1.12
C ARG A 241 -2.03 17.18 -0.25
N MET A 242 -2.74 16.07 -0.31
CA MET A 242 -3.33 15.59 -1.54
C MET A 242 -4.52 16.47 -1.95
N PRO A 243 -4.51 17.09 -3.14
CA PRO A 243 -5.66 17.85 -3.62
C PRO A 243 -6.92 16.98 -3.71
N GLY A 244 -8.05 17.49 -3.22
CA GLY A 244 -9.34 16.79 -3.28
C GLY A 244 -9.58 15.73 -2.21
N LEU A 245 -8.56 15.36 -1.41
CA LEU A 245 -8.69 14.42 -0.30
C LEU A 245 -8.23 15.07 1.01
N PRO A 246 -9.07 15.83 1.71
CA PRO A 246 -8.75 16.42 2.99
C PRO A 246 -8.32 15.36 3.99
N GLY A 247 -7.19 15.56 4.65
CA GLY A 247 -6.68 14.61 5.64
C GLY A 247 -5.67 13.59 5.11
N VAL A 248 -5.46 13.51 3.78
CA VAL A 248 -4.44 12.67 3.17
C VAL A 248 -3.21 13.50 2.83
N GLY A 249 -2.03 13.05 3.29
CA GLY A 249 -0.75 13.75 3.14
C GLY A 249 -0.63 15.05 3.94
N GLY A 250 0.56 15.61 3.94
CA GLY A 250 0.89 16.88 4.60
C GLY A 250 1.07 16.77 6.12
N PRO A 251 1.62 17.82 6.74
CA PRO A 251 2.02 17.80 8.14
C PRO A 251 0.82 17.55 9.05
N SER A 252 1.00 16.64 9.99
CA SER A 252 0.04 16.35 11.06
C SER A 252 0.60 16.75 12.40
N ALA A 253 -0.27 17.18 13.33
CA ALA A 253 0.11 17.21 14.73
C ALA A 253 0.38 15.77 15.15
N ARG A 254 1.59 15.50 15.61
CA ARG A 254 2.02 14.13 15.99
C ARG A 254 2.49 14.09 17.43
N PRO A 255 2.34 12.96 18.11
CA PRO A 255 2.93 12.76 19.45
C PRO A 255 4.48 12.79 19.33
N PRO A 256 5.18 12.86 20.45
CA PRO A 256 6.62 12.65 20.47
C PRO A 256 7.01 11.34 19.77
N ILE A 257 8.00 11.41 18.87
CA ILE A 257 8.49 10.24 18.13
C ILE A 257 9.35 9.40 19.06
N PRO A 258 9.06 8.09 19.24
CA PRO A 258 9.88 7.19 20.05
C PRO A 258 11.30 7.04 19.48
N SER A 259 12.27 6.72 20.34
CA SER A 259 13.70 6.63 19.96
C SER A 259 14.01 5.53 18.95
N ASN A 260 13.17 4.50 18.83
CA ASN A 260 13.27 3.44 17.82
C ASN A 260 12.64 3.80 16.48
N VAL A 261 12.06 5.00 16.35
CA VAL A 261 11.42 5.48 15.12
C VAL A 261 12.24 6.63 14.54
N ALA A 262 12.80 6.43 13.35
CA ALA A 262 13.40 7.49 12.55
C ALA A 262 12.32 8.10 11.64
N CYS A 263 12.18 9.43 11.65
CA CYS A 263 11.20 10.13 10.83
C CYS A 263 11.92 11.00 9.78
N ILE A 264 11.51 10.89 8.51
CA ILE A 264 12.05 11.67 7.40
C ILE A 264 10.92 12.28 6.59
N GLU A 265 10.97 13.59 6.43
CA GLU A 265 10.00 14.35 5.64
C GLU A 265 10.45 14.47 4.17
N PHE A 266 9.47 14.34 3.27
CA PHE A 266 9.64 14.52 1.84
C PHE A 266 8.77 15.67 1.33
N ASP A 267 9.35 16.57 0.57
CA ASP A 267 8.57 17.61 -0.12
C ASP A 267 7.85 17.01 -1.35
N THR A 268 6.86 16.21 -1.05
CA THR A 268 6.01 15.49 -2.00
C THR A 268 4.56 15.54 -1.59
N GLY A 269 3.65 15.11 -2.48
CA GLY A 269 2.32 14.66 -2.10
C GLY A 269 2.36 13.28 -1.45
N HIS A 270 1.18 12.67 -1.32
CA HIS A 270 0.97 11.37 -0.68
C HIS A 270 1.80 10.22 -1.29
N PHE A 271 2.16 10.30 -2.56
CA PHE A 271 2.87 9.23 -3.29
C PHE A 271 4.39 9.44 -3.28
N ILE A 272 5.03 9.37 -2.10
CA ILE A 272 6.43 9.73 -1.88
C ILE A 272 7.38 8.98 -2.82
N ARG A 273 7.27 7.64 -2.89
CA ARG A 273 8.16 6.81 -3.72
C ARG A 273 7.99 7.05 -5.23
N ARG A 274 6.81 7.52 -5.65
CA ARG A 274 6.53 7.82 -7.07
C ARG A 274 7.07 9.17 -7.49
N GLU A 275 7.05 10.15 -6.57
CA GLU A 275 7.52 11.52 -6.84
C GLU A 275 9.04 11.70 -6.64
N GLN A 276 9.64 11.03 -5.65
CA GLN A 276 11.08 11.16 -5.32
C GLN A 276 11.75 9.79 -5.13
N PHE A 277 11.68 8.92 -6.13
CA PHE A 277 12.11 7.54 -6.04
C PHE A 277 13.56 7.35 -5.57
N ASP A 278 14.52 8.05 -6.16
CA ASP A 278 15.93 7.84 -5.85
C ASP A 278 16.26 8.23 -4.40
N ARG A 279 15.69 9.34 -3.92
CA ARG A 279 15.82 9.77 -2.53
C ARG A 279 15.13 8.79 -1.58
N TYR A 280 13.93 8.34 -1.95
CA TYR A 280 13.18 7.32 -1.21
C TYR A 280 14.01 6.04 -1.07
N MET A 281 14.53 5.50 -2.17
CA MET A 281 15.34 4.28 -2.16
C MET A 281 16.63 4.44 -1.35
N ALA A 282 17.34 5.57 -1.49
CA ALA A 282 18.56 5.81 -0.72
C ALA A 282 18.33 5.74 0.80
N VAL A 283 17.17 6.20 1.27
CA VAL A 283 16.79 6.16 2.68
C VAL A 283 16.35 4.76 3.09
N VAL A 284 15.48 4.13 2.30
CA VAL A 284 14.92 2.79 2.58
C VAL A 284 15.99 1.72 2.55
N GLU A 285 16.86 1.70 1.51
CA GLU A 285 17.96 0.75 1.40
C GLU A 285 18.91 0.85 2.60
N ARG A 286 19.31 2.05 2.97
CA ARG A 286 20.17 2.27 4.14
C ARG A 286 19.54 1.74 5.42
N PHE A 287 18.24 1.99 5.62
CA PHE A 287 17.53 1.53 6.82
C PHE A 287 17.35 0.01 6.84
N LEU A 288 16.96 -0.60 5.73
CA LEU A 288 16.74 -2.05 5.64
C LEU A 288 18.05 -2.85 5.76
N ARG A 289 19.19 -2.32 5.27
CA ARG A 289 20.51 -2.96 5.35
C ARG A 289 21.28 -2.68 6.65
N ALA A 290 20.84 -1.71 7.46
CA ALA A 290 21.47 -1.45 8.76
C ALA A 290 21.18 -2.64 9.70
N LEU A 291 22.16 -3.48 9.95
CA LEU A 291 22.12 -4.59 10.91
C LEU A 291 22.45 -4.13 12.33
#